data_34df8699163f79fbcee5b4a84bce33f5
#
_entry.id   34df8699163f79fbcee5b4a84bce33f5
#
_cell.length_a   1.000
_cell.length_b   1.000
_cell.length_c   1.000
_cell.angle_alpha   90.00
_cell.angle_beta   90.00
_cell.angle_gamma   90.00
#
_symmetry.space_group_name_H-M   'P 1'
#
loop_
_entity.id
_entity.type
_entity.pdbx_description
1 polymer ?
#
loop_
_entity_poly.entity_id
_entity_poly.type
_entity_poly.pdbx_seq_one_letter_code
_entity_poly.pdbx_strand_id
1 'polypeptide(L)'
;MISFLSGEILKFLSDPKRIVLLVNGIGYEIYIPEYLNNYFVENKVTIGSNLDLEIYYHVTERQPKPLLVGFISYSDKEFFEQLIQVEGIGPVKAANSLVFPINIIINAIETEDNSLLEQMPGIGSRAAQKIIASLNGKLTYQNEVTLTDNAEFKPIDSIFEEALSGLISLGYKNNEARNAINEVLSENEKKLDVENIVREVLKKNTRKYV
;
A
#
# COMPACT_ATOMS: atom_id res chain seq x y z
N MET A 1 15.71 11.07 14.56
CA MET A 1 14.51 10.71 13.80
C MET A 1 14.89 9.57 12.84
N ILE A 2 14.10 8.51 12.79
CA ILE A 2 14.32 7.36 11.90
C ILE A 2 13.27 7.45 10.80
N SER A 3 13.66 7.52 9.53
CA SER A 3 12.75 7.67 8.39
C SER A 3 12.76 6.47 7.44
N PHE A 4 13.82 5.67 7.48
CA PHE A 4 14.02 4.50 6.63
C PHE A 4 14.87 3.47 7.37
N LEU A 5 14.56 2.18 7.20
CA LEU A 5 15.34 1.06 7.69
C LEU A 5 15.42 -0.03 6.63
N SER A 6 16.64 -0.51 6.38
CA SER A 6 16.92 -1.66 5.50
C SER A 6 17.63 -2.73 6.32
N GLY A 7 17.13 -3.96 6.30
CA GLY A 7 17.72 -5.04 7.08
C GLY A 7 17.00 -6.37 6.94
N GLU A 8 17.42 -7.32 7.76
CA GLU A 8 16.93 -8.70 7.78
C GLU A 8 15.87 -8.89 8.88
N ILE A 9 14.80 -9.62 8.57
CA ILE A 9 13.76 -9.95 9.57
C ILE A 9 14.28 -11.02 10.52
N LEU A 10 14.42 -10.67 11.80
CA LEU A 10 14.80 -11.62 12.84
C LEU A 10 13.61 -12.43 13.38
N LYS A 11 12.44 -11.81 13.49
CA LYS A 11 11.22 -12.47 14.00
C LYS A 11 9.97 -11.65 13.74
N PHE A 12 8.85 -12.35 13.74
CA PHE A 12 7.51 -11.79 13.76
C PHE A 12 6.93 -11.85 15.17
N LEU A 13 6.20 -10.80 15.57
CA LEU A 13 5.48 -10.69 16.84
C LEU A 13 3.99 -10.51 16.52
N SER A 14 3.14 -11.32 17.13
CA SER A 14 1.73 -11.44 16.71
C SER A 14 0.77 -10.50 17.42
N ASP A 15 1.08 -10.01 18.61
CA ASP A 15 0.17 -9.14 19.37
C ASP A 15 0.93 -8.04 20.12
N PRO A 16 0.83 -6.80 19.67
CA PRO A 16 0.35 -6.36 18.33
C PRO A 16 1.29 -6.80 17.22
N LYS A 17 0.81 -6.78 15.96
CA LYS A 17 1.61 -7.20 14.80
C LYS A 17 2.83 -6.31 14.61
N ARG A 18 3.99 -6.89 14.79
CA ARG A 18 5.30 -6.23 14.68
C ARG A 18 6.32 -7.19 14.11
N ILE A 19 7.34 -6.63 13.51
CA ILE A 19 8.57 -7.37 13.19
C ILE A 19 9.72 -6.82 13.99
N VAL A 20 10.76 -7.63 14.15
CA VAL A 20 12.08 -7.15 14.57
C VAL A 20 13.00 -7.21 13.36
N LEU A 21 13.41 -6.04 12.89
CA LEU A 21 14.32 -5.88 11.76
C LEU A 21 15.73 -5.67 12.28
N LEU A 22 16.68 -6.50 11.85
CA LEU A 22 18.11 -6.39 12.19
C LEU A 22 18.78 -5.44 11.20
N VAL A 23 19.25 -4.31 11.70
CA VAL A 23 19.98 -3.31 10.91
C VAL A 23 21.33 -3.04 11.58
N ASN A 24 22.42 -3.42 10.94
CA ASN A 24 23.78 -3.21 11.46
C ASN A 24 23.98 -3.69 12.91
N GLY A 25 23.42 -4.85 13.27
CA GLY A 25 23.56 -5.44 14.60
C GLY A 25 22.55 -4.92 15.64
N ILE A 26 21.66 -4.00 15.27
CA ILE A 26 20.61 -3.46 16.13
C ILE A 26 19.25 -3.98 15.66
N GLY A 27 18.47 -4.57 16.59
CA GLY A 27 17.10 -5.01 16.32
C GLY A 27 16.09 -3.90 16.55
N TYR A 28 15.40 -3.48 15.49
CA TYR A 28 14.33 -2.49 15.55
C TYR A 28 12.96 -3.18 15.58
N GLU A 29 12.17 -2.86 16.60
CA GLU A 29 10.79 -3.34 16.72
C GLU A 29 9.86 -2.39 15.98
N ILE A 30 9.24 -2.86 14.89
CA ILE A 30 8.47 -2.05 13.95
C ILE A 30 7.04 -2.59 13.89
N TYR A 31 6.05 -1.73 14.08
CA TYR A 31 4.64 -2.01 13.84
C TYR A 31 4.38 -2.20 12.34
N ILE A 32 3.66 -3.26 12.01
CA ILE A 32 3.28 -3.56 10.63
C ILE A 32 1.76 -3.49 10.53
N PRO A 33 1.21 -2.56 9.72
CA PRO A 33 -0.22 -2.51 9.41
C PRO A 33 -0.74 -3.85 8.88
N GLU A 34 -2.01 -4.15 9.13
CA GLU A 34 -2.60 -5.45 8.79
C GLU A 34 -2.53 -5.78 7.30
N TYR A 35 -2.81 -4.79 6.43
CA TYR A 35 -2.74 -5.00 4.98
C TYR A 35 -1.33 -5.42 4.54
N LEU A 36 -0.30 -4.85 5.17
CA LEU A 36 1.09 -5.17 4.86
C LEU A 36 1.49 -6.54 5.42
N ASN A 37 0.95 -6.93 6.57
CA ASN A 37 1.15 -8.28 7.09
C ASN A 37 0.51 -9.33 6.18
N ASN A 38 -0.67 -9.08 5.62
CA ASN A 38 -1.30 -9.94 4.64
C ASN A 38 -0.45 -10.05 3.37
N TYR A 39 0.08 -8.92 2.88
CA TYR A 39 1.04 -8.88 1.79
C TYR A 39 2.28 -9.74 2.06
N PHE A 40 2.85 -9.71 3.27
CA PHE A 40 4.00 -10.54 3.63
C PHE A 40 3.67 -12.04 3.57
N VAL A 41 2.49 -12.43 4.03
CA VAL A 41 2.04 -13.83 3.97
C VAL A 41 1.89 -14.29 2.51
N GLU A 42 1.23 -13.51 1.67
CA GLU A 42 1.00 -13.80 0.26
C GLU A 42 2.32 -13.90 -0.52
N ASN A 43 3.27 -13.02 -0.24
CA ASN A 43 4.58 -12.99 -0.90
C ASN A 43 5.64 -13.88 -0.22
N LYS A 44 5.24 -14.73 0.75
CA LYS A 44 6.13 -15.67 1.46
C LYS A 44 7.33 -14.99 2.12
N VAL A 45 7.15 -13.77 2.62
CA VAL A 45 8.16 -13.07 3.41
C VAL A 45 8.33 -13.81 4.74
N THR A 46 9.56 -14.23 5.05
CA THR A 46 9.87 -15.08 6.21
C THR A 46 11.01 -14.48 7.05
N ILE A 47 11.29 -15.12 8.17
CA ILE A 47 12.51 -14.84 8.95
C ILE A 47 13.73 -15.06 8.03
N GLY A 48 14.68 -14.12 8.06
CA GLY A 48 15.84 -14.09 7.18
C GLY A 48 15.64 -13.31 5.88
N SER A 49 14.41 -12.92 5.53
CA SER A 49 14.17 -12.05 4.36
C SER A 49 14.70 -10.64 4.62
N ASN A 50 15.35 -10.05 3.60
CA ASN A 50 15.69 -8.64 3.61
C ASN A 50 14.45 -7.79 3.31
N LEU A 51 14.32 -6.68 4.01
CA LEU A 51 13.17 -5.79 3.89
C LEU A 51 13.62 -4.34 4.01
N ASP A 52 13.12 -3.52 3.09
CA ASP A 52 13.27 -2.08 3.09
C ASP A 52 11.96 -1.45 3.53
N LEU A 53 12.00 -0.57 4.52
CA LEU A 53 10.82 0.06 5.08
C LEU A 53 10.99 1.56 5.21
N GLU A 54 10.02 2.29 4.71
CA GLU A 54 9.75 3.66 5.09
C GLU A 54 9.19 3.68 6.51
N ILE A 55 9.74 4.51 7.39
CA ILE A 55 9.42 4.51 8.81
C ILE A 55 8.72 5.81 9.22
N TYR A 56 7.52 5.67 9.79
CA TYR A 56 6.96 6.70 10.63
C TYR A 56 7.48 6.53 12.05
N TYR A 57 8.16 7.57 12.55
CA TYR A 57 8.74 7.59 13.89
C TYR A 57 7.97 8.56 14.79
N HIS A 58 7.41 8.06 15.88
CA HIS A 58 6.65 8.86 16.83
C HIS A 58 7.17 8.66 18.25
N VAL A 59 7.40 9.76 18.94
CA VAL A 59 7.75 9.80 20.36
C VAL A 59 7.09 11.02 21.00
N THR A 60 6.60 10.86 22.21
CA THR A 60 6.04 11.96 23.00
C THR A 60 6.66 11.99 24.40
N GLU A 61 6.57 13.13 25.07
CA GLU A 61 7.04 13.24 26.45
C GLU A 61 6.34 12.24 27.39
N ARG A 62 5.06 11.96 27.14
CA ARG A 62 4.26 11.01 27.93
C ARG A 62 4.52 9.55 27.57
N GLN A 63 5.05 9.27 26.40
CA GLN A 63 5.40 7.95 25.90
C GLN A 63 6.82 7.99 25.33
N PRO A 64 7.84 7.85 26.20
CA PRO A 64 9.25 7.96 25.79
C PRO A 64 9.72 6.77 24.95
N LYS A 65 9.00 5.61 24.98
CA LYS A 65 9.28 4.50 24.07
C LYS A 65 8.83 4.87 22.66
N PRO A 66 9.76 4.94 21.69
CA PRO A 66 9.39 5.26 20.31
C PRO A 66 8.42 4.25 19.72
N LEU A 67 7.45 4.73 18.95
CA LEU A 67 6.63 3.94 18.07
C LEU A 67 7.19 4.07 16.66
N LEU A 68 7.60 2.95 16.06
CA LEU A 68 7.97 2.85 14.66
C LEU A 68 6.85 2.13 13.93
N VAL A 69 6.33 2.73 12.84
CA VAL A 69 5.38 2.09 11.93
C VAL A 69 6.05 1.98 10.57
N GLY A 70 6.07 0.77 9.99
CA GLY A 70 6.74 0.48 8.73
C GLY A 70 5.78 0.41 7.55
N PHE A 71 6.24 0.92 6.40
CA PHE A 71 5.54 0.92 5.11
C PHE A 71 6.51 0.50 4.02
N ILE A 72 6.01 -0.11 2.94
CA ILE A 72 6.84 -0.49 1.79
C ILE A 72 7.13 0.72 0.89
N SER A 73 6.18 1.66 0.77
CA SER A 73 6.32 2.84 -0.07
C SER A 73 6.26 4.14 0.74
N TYR A 74 6.89 5.17 0.21
CA TYR A 74 6.81 6.52 0.78
C TYR A 74 5.38 7.06 0.70
N SER A 75 4.65 6.78 -0.37
CA SER A 75 3.25 7.20 -0.55
C SER A 75 2.33 6.63 0.53
N ASP A 76 2.54 5.36 0.93
CA ASP A 76 1.78 4.73 2.01
C ASP A 76 2.04 5.40 3.36
N LYS A 77 3.31 5.72 3.62
CA LYS A 77 3.70 6.46 4.81
C LYS A 77 3.11 7.88 4.81
N GLU A 78 3.15 8.58 3.67
CA GLU A 78 2.56 9.91 3.52
C GLU A 78 1.05 9.90 3.78
N PHE A 79 0.34 8.92 3.22
CA PHE A 79 -1.09 8.73 3.52
C PHE A 79 -1.32 8.51 5.02
N PHE A 80 -0.51 7.66 5.66
CA PHE A 80 -0.61 7.43 7.10
C PHE A 80 -0.38 8.72 7.90
N GLU A 81 0.60 9.53 7.51
CA GLU A 81 0.88 10.83 8.14
C GLU A 81 -0.29 11.80 7.99
N GLN A 82 -1.01 11.78 6.87
CA GLN A 82 -2.25 12.55 6.68
C GLN A 82 -3.40 12.00 7.52
N LEU A 83 -3.55 10.68 7.58
CA LEU A 83 -4.62 10.03 8.36
C LEU A 83 -4.53 10.36 9.86
N ILE A 84 -3.35 10.42 10.43
CA ILE A 84 -3.15 10.75 11.85
C ILE A 84 -3.37 12.23 12.17
N GLN A 85 -3.47 13.11 11.18
CA GLN A 85 -3.88 14.52 11.39
C GLN A 85 -5.39 14.65 11.60
N VAL A 86 -6.17 13.62 11.26
CA VAL A 86 -7.61 13.62 11.49
C VAL A 86 -7.90 13.55 12.99
N GLU A 87 -8.73 14.48 13.48
CA GLU A 87 -9.07 14.56 14.89
C GLU A 87 -9.62 13.24 15.44
N GLY A 88 -8.99 12.71 16.49
CA GLY A 88 -9.37 11.46 17.16
C GLY A 88 -8.75 10.20 16.52
N ILE A 89 -7.84 10.35 15.57
CA ILE A 89 -7.07 9.28 14.98
C ILE A 89 -5.59 9.47 15.32
N GLY A 90 -5.13 8.76 16.36
CA GLY A 90 -3.71 8.77 16.72
C GLY A 90 -2.93 7.65 16.01
N PRO A 91 -1.58 7.65 16.07
CA PRO A 91 -0.74 6.73 15.32
C PRO A 91 -1.05 5.24 15.57
N VAL A 92 -1.30 4.84 16.80
CA VAL A 92 -1.62 3.44 17.15
C VAL A 92 -2.98 3.03 16.55
N LYS A 93 -3.97 3.91 16.67
CA LYS A 93 -5.31 3.65 16.11
C LYS A 93 -5.25 3.59 14.59
N ALA A 94 -4.54 4.51 13.94
CA ALA A 94 -4.33 4.52 12.49
C ALA A 94 -3.65 3.21 12.04
N ALA A 95 -2.53 2.81 12.66
CA ALA A 95 -1.82 1.59 12.29
C ALA A 95 -2.71 0.34 12.40
N ASN A 96 -3.55 0.25 13.44
CA ASN A 96 -4.48 -0.86 13.63
C ASN A 96 -5.69 -0.82 12.67
N SER A 97 -6.06 0.37 12.18
CA SER A 97 -7.19 0.52 11.27
C SER A 97 -6.87 0.15 9.82
N LEU A 98 -5.60 0.17 9.42
CA LEU A 98 -5.16 -0.12 8.06
C LEU A 98 -5.21 -1.63 7.75
N VAL A 99 -6.43 -2.15 7.56
CA VAL A 99 -6.68 -3.56 7.19
C VAL A 99 -6.83 -3.77 5.69
N PHE A 100 -7.16 -2.71 4.95
CA PHE A 100 -7.25 -2.71 3.50
C PHE A 100 -6.00 -2.06 2.87
N PRO A 101 -5.64 -2.43 1.64
CA PRO A 101 -4.65 -1.70 0.86
C PRO A 101 -4.97 -0.21 0.78
N ILE A 102 -3.96 0.63 0.83
CA ILE A 102 -4.13 2.09 0.97
C ILE A 102 -4.86 2.71 -0.23
N ASN A 103 -4.62 2.22 -1.44
CA ASN A 103 -5.34 2.64 -2.64
C ASN A 103 -6.86 2.41 -2.53
N ILE A 104 -7.30 1.32 -1.87
CA ILE A 104 -8.72 1.04 -1.63
C ILE A 104 -9.30 2.05 -0.64
N ILE A 105 -8.56 2.37 0.43
CA ILE A 105 -8.98 3.36 1.43
C ILE A 105 -9.08 4.75 0.80
N ILE A 106 -8.11 5.13 -0.02
CA ILE A 106 -8.11 6.41 -0.73
C ILE A 106 -9.31 6.51 -1.67
N ASN A 107 -9.58 5.46 -2.45
CA ASN A 107 -10.75 5.44 -3.31
C ASN A 107 -12.06 5.57 -2.52
N ALA A 108 -12.17 4.93 -1.35
CA ALA A 108 -13.33 5.06 -0.48
C ALA A 108 -13.50 6.48 0.08
N ILE A 109 -12.40 7.19 0.37
CA ILE A 109 -12.42 8.59 0.80
C ILE A 109 -12.90 9.49 -0.36
N GLU A 110 -12.35 9.31 -1.57
CA GLU A 110 -12.70 10.13 -2.73
C GLU A 110 -14.12 9.86 -3.25
N THR A 111 -14.65 8.66 -3.06
CA THR A 111 -16.04 8.30 -3.42
C THR A 111 -17.03 8.45 -2.24
N GLU A 112 -16.58 8.95 -1.09
CA GLU A 112 -17.36 9.12 0.13
C GLU A 112 -18.01 7.81 0.64
N ASP A 113 -17.35 6.67 0.42
CA ASP A 113 -17.83 5.35 0.87
C ASP A 113 -17.62 5.16 2.37
N ASN A 114 -18.55 5.71 3.18
CA ASN A 114 -18.56 5.52 4.62
C ASN A 114 -18.61 4.05 5.02
N SER A 115 -19.32 3.22 4.25
CA SER A 115 -19.55 1.82 4.58
C SER A 115 -18.25 1.00 4.58
N LEU A 116 -17.35 1.28 3.62
CA LEU A 116 -16.03 0.66 3.59
C LEU A 116 -15.16 1.16 4.74
N LEU A 117 -15.14 2.46 4.99
CA LEU A 117 -14.32 3.03 6.06
C LEU A 117 -14.76 2.54 7.46
N GLU A 118 -16.05 2.30 7.68
CA GLU A 118 -16.58 1.76 8.95
C GLU A 118 -16.17 0.29 9.19
N GLN A 119 -15.73 -0.43 8.16
CA GLN A 119 -15.17 -1.77 8.33
C GLN A 119 -13.75 -1.77 8.89
N MET A 120 -13.08 -0.61 8.89
CA MET A 120 -11.74 -0.47 9.44
C MET A 120 -11.82 -0.51 10.99
N PRO A 121 -11.00 -1.34 11.66
CA PRO A 121 -11.02 -1.47 13.12
C PRO A 121 -10.86 -0.13 13.84
N GLY A 122 -11.79 0.17 14.74
CA GLY A 122 -11.79 1.42 15.52
C GLY A 122 -12.29 2.65 14.76
N ILE A 123 -12.68 2.53 13.50
CA ILE A 123 -13.29 3.58 12.70
C ILE A 123 -14.81 3.34 12.68
N GLY A 124 -15.56 4.09 13.46
CA GLY A 124 -17.03 4.11 13.39
C GLY A 124 -17.51 5.26 12.52
N SER A 125 -18.84 5.38 12.35
CA SER A 125 -19.47 6.35 11.44
C SER A 125 -18.98 7.79 11.61
N ARG A 126 -18.85 8.28 12.85
CA ARG A 126 -18.32 9.63 13.10
C ARG A 126 -16.86 9.81 12.68
N ALA A 127 -16.03 8.78 12.85
CA ALA A 127 -14.63 8.83 12.44
C ALA A 127 -14.52 8.75 10.92
N ALA A 128 -15.29 7.90 10.25
CA ALA A 128 -15.36 7.80 8.79
C ALA A 128 -15.75 9.16 8.17
N GLN A 129 -16.79 9.80 8.67
CA GLN A 129 -17.19 11.14 8.21
C GLN A 129 -16.08 12.19 8.40
N LYS A 130 -15.36 12.16 9.54
CA LYS A 130 -14.23 13.08 9.78
C LYS A 130 -13.07 12.82 8.82
N ILE A 131 -12.76 11.53 8.52
CA ILE A 131 -11.75 11.15 7.54
C ILE A 131 -12.10 11.74 6.18
N ILE A 132 -13.31 11.50 5.68
CA ILE A 132 -13.78 12.02 4.40
C ILE A 132 -13.72 13.56 4.40
N ALA A 133 -14.31 14.23 5.37
CA ALA A 133 -14.33 15.68 5.44
C ALA A 133 -12.93 16.33 5.50
N SER A 134 -11.95 15.62 6.06
CA SER A 134 -10.59 16.11 6.21
C SER A 134 -9.71 15.85 5.00
N LEU A 135 -9.89 14.70 4.32
CA LEU A 135 -8.95 14.20 3.33
C LEU A 135 -9.49 14.17 1.89
N ASN A 136 -10.81 14.14 1.67
CA ASN A 136 -11.41 14.14 0.32
C ASN A 136 -10.91 15.34 -0.49
N GLY A 137 -10.45 15.09 -1.72
CA GLY A 137 -9.88 16.09 -2.63
C GLY A 137 -8.54 16.68 -2.23
N LYS A 138 -7.89 16.15 -1.18
CA LYS A 138 -6.57 16.62 -0.69
C LYS A 138 -5.48 15.57 -0.78
N LEU A 139 -5.86 14.33 -1.07
CA LEU A 139 -4.91 13.21 -1.13
C LEU A 139 -4.11 13.29 -2.44
N THR A 140 -2.81 13.56 -2.32
CA THR A 140 -1.86 13.44 -3.42
C THR A 140 -1.19 12.07 -3.34
N TYR A 141 -1.92 11.02 -3.68
CA TYR A 141 -1.34 9.68 -3.75
C TYR A 141 -0.69 9.52 -5.12
N GLN A 142 0.63 9.63 -5.16
CA GLN A 142 1.42 9.23 -6.31
C GLN A 142 1.85 7.78 -6.08
N ASN A 143 1.47 6.89 -6.98
CA ASN A 143 2.08 5.56 -7.04
C ASN A 143 3.55 5.74 -7.46
N GLU A 144 4.41 6.13 -6.52
CA GLU A 144 5.85 6.14 -6.76
C GLU A 144 6.34 4.70 -6.81
N VAL A 145 6.59 4.25 -8.03
CA VAL A 145 7.45 3.09 -8.27
C VAL A 145 8.86 3.51 -7.86
N THR A 146 9.26 3.21 -6.64
CA THR A 146 10.66 3.36 -6.23
C THR A 146 11.49 2.39 -7.05
N LEU A 147 12.20 2.93 -8.02
CA LEU A 147 13.26 2.23 -8.75
C LEU A 147 14.45 2.04 -7.80
N THR A 148 14.43 1.01 -7.00
CA THR A 148 15.67 0.44 -6.45
C THR A 148 16.13 -0.64 -7.41
N ASP A 149 17.15 -0.32 -8.18
CA ASP A 149 17.95 -1.30 -8.92
C ASP A 149 18.57 -2.29 -7.93
N ASN A 150 17.89 -3.39 -7.68
CA ASN A 150 18.47 -4.73 -7.44
C ASN A 150 17.40 -5.69 -6.92
N ALA A 151 17.21 -6.75 -7.71
CA ALA A 151 16.41 -7.94 -7.47
C ALA A 151 14.93 -7.90 -7.93
N GLU A 152 14.70 -8.58 -9.00
CA GLU A 152 13.53 -9.26 -9.56
C GLU A 152 12.33 -9.53 -8.61
N PHE A 153 11.69 -8.47 -8.10
CA PHE A 153 10.39 -8.60 -7.45
C PHE A 153 9.52 -7.40 -7.82
N LYS A 154 8.90 -7.48 -9.01
CA LYS A 154 7.79 -6.57 -9.34
C LYS A 154 6.52 -7.17 -8.74
N PRO A 155 5.85 -6.49 -7.78
CA PRO A 155 4.52 -6.90 -7.34
C PRO A 155 3.57 -6.91 -8.53
N ILE A 156 2.63 -7.84 -8.57
CA ILE A 156 1.59 -7.91 -9.62
C ILE A 156 0.85 -6.56 -9.74
N ASP A 157 0.67 -5.86 -8.62
CA ASP A 157 0.05 -4.53 -8.58
C ASP A 157 0.86 -3.45 -9.32
N SER A 158 2.21 -3.50 -9.29
CA SER A 158 3.03 -2.54 -10.04
C SER A 158 2.96 -2.77 -11.54
N ILE A 159 2.89 -4.03 -11.98
CA ILE A 159 2.71 -4.40 -13.38
C ILE A 159 1.33 -3.93 -13.88
N PHE A 160 0.30 -4.09 -13.04
CA PHE A 160 -1.05 -3.63 -13.34
C PHE A 160 -1.12 -2.10 -13.51
N GLU A 161 -0.60 -1.34 -12.54
CA GLU A 161 -0.65 0.12 -12.58
C GLU A 161 0.25 0.72 -13.68
N GLU A 162 1.39 0.10 -13.97
CA GLU A 162 2.26 0.49 -15.08
C GLU A 162 1.59 0.24 -16.43
N ALA A 163 0.92 -0.92 -16.60
CA ALA A 163 0.12 -1.21 -17.79
C ALA A 163 -1.08 -0.27 -17.92
N LEU A 164 -1.74 0.06 -16.80
CA LEU A 164 -2.86 1.00 -16.76
C LEU A 164 -2.42 2.40 -17.20
N SER A 165 -1.31 2.89 -16.65
CA SER A 165 -0.73 4.19 -17.04
C SER A 165 -0.37 4.23 -18.52
N GLY A 166 0.22 3.15 -19.04
CA GLY A 166 0.54 3.00 -20.46
C GLY A 166 -0.72 3.07 -21.35
N LEU A 167 -1.79 2.37 -20.98
CA LEU A 167 -3.04 2.38 -21.73
C LEU A 167 -3.77 3.74 -21.68
N ILE A 168 -3.74 4.42 -20.52
CA ILE A 168 -4.28 5.78 -20.40
C ILE A 168 -3.52 6.75 -21.30
N SER A 169 -2.19 6.63 -21.38
CA SER A 169 -1.35 7.44 -22.27
C SER A 169 -1.66 7.20 -23.75
N LEU A 170 -2.16 6.00 -24.08
CA LEU A 170 -2.62 5.64 -25.42
C LEU A 170 -4.08 6.04 -25.68
N GLY A 171 -4.74 6.74 -24.74
CA GLY A 171 -6.07 7.32 -24.91
C GLY A 171 -7.24 6.47 -24.38
N TYR A 172 -6.98 5.36 -23.68
CA TYR A 172 -8.03 4.59 -23.03
C TYR A 172 -8.59 5.34 -21.82
N LYS A 173 -9.89 5.20 -21.56
CA LYS A 173 -10.48 5.68 -20.31
C LYS A 173 -10.06 4.75 -19.15
N ASN A 174 -9.89 5.31 -17.94
CA ASN A 174 -9.41 4.56 -16.78
C ASN A 174 -10.18 3.24 -16.54
N ASN A 175 -11.51 3.29 -16.51
CA ASN A 175 -12.35 2.10 -16.30
C ASN A 175 -12.25 1.08 -17.43
N GLU A 176 -12.09 1.53 -18.66
CA GLU A 176 -11.92 0.68 -19.84
C GLU A 176 -10.57 -0.04 -19.81
N ALA A 177 -9.51 0.68 -19.48
CA ALA A 177 -8.18 0.13 -19.35
C ALA A 177 -8.09 -0.91 -18.19
N ARG A 178 -8.68 -0.61 -17.03
CA ARG A 178 -8.74 -1.56 -15.89
C ARG A 178 -9.45 -2.85 -16.24
N ASN A 179 -10.60 -2.77 -16.90
CA ASN A 179 -11.37 -3.95 -17.31
C ASN A 179 -10.60 -4.79 -18.34
N ALA A 180 -9.95 -4.14 -19.32
CA ALA A 180 -9.17 -4.83 -20.34
C ALA A 180 -7.93 -5.54 -19.74
N ILE A 181 -7.24 -4.92 -18.77
CA ILE A 181 -6.11 -5.57 -18.07
C ILE A 181 -6.59 -6.77 -17.27
N ASN A 182 -7.68 -6.64 -16.50
CA ASN A 182 -8.24 -7.74 -15.72
C ASN A 182 -8.65 -8.94 -16.60
N GLU A 183 -9.24 -8.66 -17.78
CA GLU A 183 -9.59 -9.68 -18.75
C GLU A 183 -8.37 -10.42 -19.27
N VAL A 184 -7.28 -9.71 -19.60
CA VAL A 184 -6.01 -10.31 -20.06
C VAL A 184 -5.35 -11.14 -18.95
N LEU A 185 -5.37 -10.65 -17.71
CA LEU A 185 -4.78 -11.36 -16.57
C LEU A 185 -5.58 -12.63 -16.20
N SER A 186 -6.91 -12.60 -16.33
CA SER A 186 -7.76 -13.76 -16.05
C SER A 186 -7.64 -14.90 -17.07
N GLU A 187 -7.26 -14.58 -18.32
CA GLU A 187 -7.10 -15.58 -19.39
C GLU A 187 -5.69 -16.18 -19.47
N ASN A 188 -4.71 -15.59 -18.79
CA ASN A 188 -3.32 -16.01 -18.86
C ASN A 188 -2.82 -16.50 -17.49
N GLU A 189 -2.60 -17.80 -17.34
CA GLU A 189 -2.00 -18.42 -16.15
C GLU A 189 -0.49 -18.09 -15.96
N LYS A 190 0.16 -17.47 -16.94
CA LYS A 190 1.57 -17.09 -16.87
C LYS A 190 1.72 -15.64 -16.43
N LYS A 191 2.72 -15.37 -15.57
CA LYS A 191 3.13 -13.99 -15.23
C LYS A 191 3.49 -13.24 -16.52
N LEU A 192 2.64 -12.29 -16.89
CA LEU A 192 2.87 -11.37 -18.00
C LEU A 192 3.61 -10.14 -17.48
N ASP A 193 4.58 -9.65 -18.25
CA ASP A 193 5.17 -8.32 -18.02
C ASP A 193 4.27 -7.21 -18.59
N VAL A 194 4.59 -5.96 -18.24
CA VAL A 194 3.80 -4.78 -18.65
C VAL A 194 3.64 -4.70 -20.17
N GLU A 195 4.72 -4.94 -20.91
CA GLU A 195 4.71 -4.86 -22.38
C GLU A 195 3.75 -5.89 -22.99
N ASN A 196 3.76 -7.11 -22.47
CA ASN A 196 2.88 -8.17 -22.94
C ASN A 196 1.41 -7.90 -22.60
N ILE A 197 1.12 -7.36 -21.41
CA ILE A 197 -0.25 -6.97 -21.03
C ILE A 197 -0.78 -5.89 -21.98
N VAL A 198 -0.03 -4.81 -22.15
CA VAL A 198 -0.42 -3.72 -23.06
C VAL A 198 -0.59 -4.22 -24.49
N ARG A 199 0.31 -5.05 -24.96
CA ARG A 199 0.25 -5.65 -26.31
C ARG A 199 -0.98 -6.52 -26.51
N GLU A 200 -1.34 -7.35 -25.54
CA GLU A 200 -2.53 -8.22 -25.63
C GLU A 200 -3.82 -7.42 -25.57
N VAL A 201 -3.90 -6.37 -24.71
CA VAL A 201 -5.04 -5.45 -24.70
C VAL A 201 -5.24 -4.77 -26.06
N LEU A 202 -4.15 -4.27 -26.67
CA LEU A 202 -4.21 -3.62 -27.98
C LEU A 202 -4.64 -4.58 -29.08
N LYS A 203 -4.15 -5.84 -29.08
CA LYS A 203 -4.56 -6.86 -30.05
C LYS A 203 -6.05 -7.20 -29.94
N LYS A 204 -6.58 -7.34 -28.72
CA LYS A 204 -8.01 -7.63 -28.51
C LYS A 204 -8.91 -6.50 -29.02
N ASN A 205 -8.49 -5.25 -28.81
CA ASN A 205 -9.27 -4.10 -29.29
C ASN A 205 -9.23 -3.95 -30.82
N THR A 206 -8.10 -4.29 -31.46
CA THR A 206 -8.01 -4.25 -32.94
C THR A 206 -8.95 -5.27 -33.60
N ARG A 207 -9.26 -6.38 -32.90
CA ARG A 207 -10.20 -7.41 -33.40
C ARG A 207 -11.69 -7.03 -33.22
N LYS A 208 -12.01 -6.02 -32.45
CA LYS A 208 -13.40 -5.53 -32.28
C LYS A 208 -13.85 -4.56 -33.37
N TYR A 209 -12.94 -4.09 -34.24
CA TYR A 209 -13.20 -3.13 -35.29
C TYR A 209 -12.93 -3.66 -36.72
N VAL A 210 -12.84 -4.98 -36.88
CA VAL A 210 -12.86 -5.71 -38.18
C VAL A 210 -14.07 -6.72 -38.19
#